data_776598855d02a3824a7b01b758a5df0e
#
_entry.id   776598855d02a3824a7b01b758a5df0e
#
_cell.length_a   1.000
_cell.length_b   1.000
_cell.length_c   1.000
_cell.angle_alpha   90.00
_cell.angle_beta   90.00
_cell.angle_gamma   90.00
#
_symmetry.space_group_name_H-M   'P 1'
#
loop_
_entity.id
_entity.type
_entity.pdbx_description
1 polymer ?
#
loop_
_entity_poly.entity_id
_entity_poly.type
_entity_poly.pdbx_seq_one_letter_code
_entity_poly.pdbx_strand_id
1 'polypeptide(L)'
;MTSKTTIVIGYVPTPVGEAALEAGLEEAKAHGDDVVLLNSPRRRSTVDGEFIDEATADELVARAAAVGVTARVDQSDHGDDIVETFTKVAAATSARLVVIGLRRRSPVGKLVTGSDAQRLLLDLDVPILAVKPPR
;
A
#
# COMPACT_ATOMS: atom_id res chain seq x y z
N MET A 1 15.28 -15.18 -19.17
CA MET A 1 14.66 -15.24 -17.84
C MET A 1 14.15 -13.87 -17.44
N THR A 2 12.86 -13.77 -17.35
CA THR A 2 12.26 -12.48 -16.94
C THR A 2 12.36 -12.33 -15.42
N SER A 3 12.97 -11.22 -14.98
CA SER A 3 12.98 -10.89 -13.57
C SER A 3 11.55 -10.58 -13.11
N LYS A 4 11.21 -11.00 -11.93
CA LYS A 4 9.93 -10.60 -11.34
C LYS A 4 9.96 -9.11 -11.07
N THR A 5 8.86 -8.45 -11.38
CA THR A 5 8.65 -7.07 -10.98
C THR A 5 8.02 -7.03 -9.59
N THR A 6 7.97 -5.85 -9.00
CA THR A 6 7.42 -5.66 -7.66
C THR A 6 6.30 -4.65 -7.68
N ILE A 7 5.29 -4.90 -6.86
CA ILE A 7 4.22 -3.96 -6.58
C ILE A 7 4.34 -3.54 -5.11
N VAL A 8 4.30 -2.23 -4.85
CA VAL A 8 4.26 -1.71 -3.49
C VAL A 8 2.82 -1.37 -3.15
N ILE A 9 2.31 -1.93 -2.06
CA ILE A 9 0.95 -1.67 -1.58
C ILE A 9 1.04 -0.87 -0.29
N GLY A 10 0.44 0.31 -0.26
CA GLY A 10 0.32 1.08 0.97
C GLY A 10 -0.78 0.49 1.83
N TYR A 11 -0.42 -0.09 2.96
CA TYR A 11 -1.36 -0.81 3.81
C TYR A 11 -1.52 -0.16 5.18
N VAL A 12 -2.76 0.00 5.59
CA VAL A 12 -3.16 0.29 6.97
C VAL A 12 -4.33 -0.63 7.31
N PRO A 13 -4.52 -1.02 8.59
CA PRO A 13 -5.57 -1.99 8.95
C PRO A 13 -6.95 -1.34 9.03
N THR A 14 -7.40 -0.83 7.91
CA THR A 14 -8.69 -0.17 7.73
C THR A 14 -9.34 -0.67 6.45
N PRO A 15 -10.64 -0.43 6.23
CA PRO A 15 -11.27 -0.82 4.97
C PRO A 15 -10.55 -0.26 3.74
N VAL A 16 -9.97 0.93 3.86
CA VAL A 16 -9.19 1.55 2.78
C VAL A 16 -7.93 0.74 2.48
N GLY A 17 -7.20 0.36 3.52
CA GLY A 17 -6.00 -0.46 3.38
C GLY A 17 -6.32 -1.87 2.87
N GLU A 18 -7.42 -2.45 3.32
CA GLU A 18 -7.84 -3.77 2.85
C GLU A 18 -8.21 -3.74 1.36
N ALA A 19 -8.84 -2.66 0.89
CA ALA A 19 -9.15 -2.51 -0.54
C ALA A 19 -7.87 -2.45 -1.37
N ALA A 20 -6.86 -1.72 -0.90
CA ALA A 20 -5.57 -1.65 -1.57
C ALA A 20 -4.89 -3.02 -1.59
N LEU A 21 -4.95 -3.76 -0.49
CA LEU A 21 -4.37 -5.10 -0.40
C LEU A 21 -5.02 -6.05 -1.41
N GLU A 22 -6.34 -6.11 -1.43
CA GLU A 22 -7.05 -7.00 -2.34
C GLU A 22 -6.74 -6.70 -3.81
N ALA A 23 -6.81 -5.43 -4.19
CA ALA A 23 -6.51 -5.03 -5.56
C ALA A 23 -5.06 -5.29 -5.93
N GLY A 24 -4.14 -5.01 -5.02
CA GLY A 24 -2.71 -5.24 -5.26
C GLY A 24 -2.36 -6.71 -5.39
N LEU A 25 -2.95 -7.57 -4.56
CA LEU A 25 -2.73 -9.01 -4.66
C LEU A 25 -3.32 -9.57 -5.96
N GLU A 26 -4.49 -9.10 -6.36
CA GLU A 26 -5.10 -9.52 -7.63
C GLU A 26 -4.22 -9.13 -8.81
N GLU A 27 -3.69 -7.92 -8.80
CA GLU A 27 -2.78 -7.43 -9.84
C GLU A 27 -1.49 -8.24 -9.87
N ALA A 28 -0.90 -8.50 -8.70
CA ALA A 28 0.33 -9.27 -8.59
C ALA A 28 0.14 -10.70 -9.06
N LYS A 29 -0.97 -11.32 -8.70
CA LYS A 29 -1.30 -12.67 -9.14
C LYS A 29 -1.43 -12.75 -10.66
N ALA A 30 -2.10 -11.78 -11.25
CA ALA A 30 -2.33 -11.75 -12.70
C ALA A 30 -1.04 -11.61 -13.50
N HIS A 31 -0.04 -10.91 -12.97
CA HIS A 31 1.20 -10.58 -13.69
C HIS A 31 2.45 -11.25 -13.12
N GLY A 32 2.32 -12.00 -12.04
CA GLY A 32 3.46 -12.70 -11.46
C GLY A 32 4.42 -11.80 -10.68
N ASP A 33 3.92 -10.73 -10.09
CA ASP A 33 4.75 -9.82 -9.31
C ASP A 33 4.97 -10.30 -7.88
N ASP A 34 6.07 -9.87 -7.27
CA ASP A 34 6.23 -9.89 -5.83
C ASP A 34 5.60 -8.64 -5.23
N VAL A 35 5.28 -8.68 -3.94
CA VAL A 35 4.59 -7.58 -3.26
C VAL A 35 5.38 -7.12 -2.05
N VAL A 36 5.48 -5.81 -1.87
CA VAL A 36 5.93 -5.19 -0.63
C VAL A 36 4.72 -4.47 -0.03
N LEU A 37 4.35 -4.88 1.18
CA LEU A 37 3.29 -4.22 1.94
C LEU A 37 3.95 -3.14 2.79
N LEU A 38 3.77 -1.89 2.39
CA LEU A 38 4.36 -0.77 3.10
C LEU A 38 3.38 -0.28 4.16
N ASN A 39 3.72 -0.53 5.41
CA ASN A 39 2.95 -0.06 6.56
C ASN A 39 3.78 1.00 7.28
N SER A 40 3.62 2.24 6.86
CA SER A 40 4.38 3.37 7.38
C SER A 40 3.41 4.45 7.85
N PRO A 41 2.83 4.28 9.04
CA PRO A 41 1.94 5.31 9.58
C PRO A 41 2.72 6.58 9.88
N ARG A 42 2.03 7.71 9.88
CA ARG A 42 2.65 8.98 10.20
C ARG A 42 3.21 8.94 11.63
N ARG A 43 4.42 9.45 11.79
CA ARG A 43 5.04 9.59 13.12
C ARG A 43 4.15 10.35 14.11
N ARG A 44 3.31 11.26 13.60
CA ARG A 44 2.42 12.08 14.43
C ARG A 44 1.05 11.47 14.64
N SER A 45 0.80 10.31 14.06
CA SER A 45 -0.45 9.63 14.29
C SER A 45 -0.46 9.06 15.69
N THR A 46 -1.37 9.55 16.51
CA THR A 46 -1.60 9.01 17.85
C THR A 46 -2.53 7.80 17.80
N VAL A 47 -2.92 7.40 16.61
CA VAL A 47 -3.81 6.25 16.43
C VAL A 47 -2.96 5.00 16.28
N ASP A 48 -2.76 4.31 17.39
CA ASP A 48 -1.96 3.09 17.45
C ASP A 48 -2.45 1.99 16.49
N GLY A 49 -3.70 2.07 16.05
CA GLY A 49 -4.30 1.09 15.16
C GLY A 49 -3.78 1.08 13.71
N GLU A 50 -3.00 2.07 13.31
CA GLU A 50 -2.47 2.13 11.93
C GLU A 50 -1.18 1.33 11.76
N PHE A 51 -0.47 1.08 12.86
CA PHE A 51 0.77 0.31 12.82
C PHE A 51 0.46 -1.15 13.18
N ILE A 52 0.77 -2.07 12.27
CA ILE A 52 0.44 -3.48 12.49
C ILE A 52 1.52 -4.18 13.30
N ASP A 53 1.11 -5.17 14.09
CA ASP A 53 2.02 -5.98 14.86
C ASP A 53 2.60 -7.13 14.00
N GLU A 54 3.54 -7.87 14.57
CA GLU A 54 4.21 -8.97 13.89
C GLU A 54 3.23 -10.07 13.47
N ALA A 55 2.28 -10.39 14.35
CA ALA A 55 1.28 -11.42 14.06
C ALA A 55 0.41 -11.02 12.86
N THR A 56 0.00 -9.76 12.79
CA THR A 56 -0.77 -9.26 11.65
C THR A 56 0.08 -9.26 10.38
N ALA A 57 1.34 -8.85 10.48
CA ALA A 57 2.26 -8.88 9.34
C ALA A 57 2.40 -10.30 8.80
N ASP A 58 2.58 -11.29 9.66
CA ASP A 58 2.68 -12.70 9.26
C ASP A 58 1.39 -13.19 8.60
N GLU A 59 0.24 -12.77 9.13
CA GLU A 59 -1.06 -13.11 8.54
C GLU A 59 -1.21 -12.54 7.13
N LEU A 60 -0.78 -11.31 6.91
CA LEU A 60 -0.85 -10.68 5.59
C LEU A 60 0.04 -11.40 4.59
N VAL A 61 1.24 -11.78 4.99
CA VAL A 61 2.16 -12.57 4.15
C VAL A 61 1.52 -13.92 3.80
N ALA A 62 0.87 -14.56 4.76
CA ALA A 62 0.18 -15.83 4.54
C ALA A 62 -1.02 -15.67 3.59
N ARG A 63 -1.77 -14.57 3.69
CA ARG A 63 -2.87 -14.27 2.76
C ARG A 63 -2.36 -14.15 1.33
N ALA A 64 -1.24 -13.47 1.15
CA ALA A 64 -0.63 -13.35 -0.17
C ALA A 64 -0.19 -14.72 -0.69
N ALA A 65 0.49 -15.51 0.13
CA ALA A 65 0.94 -16.84 -0.25
C ALA A 65 -0.23 -17.76 -0.64
N ALA A 66 -1.37 -17.61 0.02
CA ALA A 66 -2.56 -18.43 -0.27
C ALA A 66 -3.08 -18.19 -1.69
N VAL A 67 -2.80 -17.05 -2.30
CA VAL A 67 -3.15 -16.77 -3.69
C VAL A 67 -1.94 -16.83 -4.63
N GLY A 68 -0.83 -17.38 -4.16
CA GLY A 68 0.36 -17.58 -5.00
C GLY A 68 1.26 -16.37 -5.14
N VAL A 69 1.15 -15.39 -4.24
CA VAL A 69 1.95 -14.17 -4.28
C VAL A 69 2.94 -14.16 -3.13
N THR A 70 4.21 -13.85 -3.43
CA THR A 70 5.24 -13.67 -2.41
C THR A 70 5.21 -12.23 -1.94
N ALA A 71 4.95 -12.03 -0.65
CA ALA A 71 4.87 -10.69 -0.06
C ALA A 71 5.79 -10.57 1.15
N ARG A 72 6.25 -9.35 1.40
CA ARG A 72 6.91 -8.99 2.64
C ARG A 72 6.36 -7.67 3.16
N VAL A 73 6.48 -7.45 4.45
CA VAL A 73 6.01 -6.22 5.09
C VAL A 73 7.22 -5.33 5.36
N ASP A 74 7.13 -4.07 4.95
CA ASP A 74 8.14 -3.06 5.21
C ASP A 74 7.54 -2.02 6.17
N GLN A 75 8.12 -1.96 7.37
CA GLN A 75 7.73 -1.01 8.41
C GLN A 75 8.91 -0.13 8.81
N SER A 76 9.94 -0.10 7.97
CA SER A 76 11.14 0.69 8.24
C SER A 76 10.80 2.18 8.32
N ASP A 77 11.57 2.89 9.13
CA ASP A 77 11.43 4.34 9.22
C ASP A 77 12.16 4.98 8.05
N HIS A 78 11.39 5.43 7.08
CA HIS A 78 11.93 6.09 5.88
C HIS A 78 11.82 7.62 5.95
N GLY A 79 11.47 8.17 7.13
CA GLY A 79 11.31 9.60 7.33
C GLY A 79 9.86 10.01 7.51
N ASP A 80 9.62 11.31 7.59
CA ASP A 80 8.28 11.85 7.88
C ASP A 80 7.46 12.15 6.62
N ASP A 81 8.09 12.18 5.46
CA ASP A 81 7.42 12.52 4.21
C ASP A 81 6.93 11.26 3.52
N ILE A 82 5.61 11.17 3.33
CA ILE A 82 4.99 9.99 2.72
C ILE A 82 5.45 9.78 1.27
N VAL A 83 5.59 10.85 0.50
CA VAL A 83 6.05 10.73 -0.89
C VAL A 83 7.48 10.22 -0.93
N GLU A 84 8.34 10.74 -0.06
CA GLU A 84 9.73 10.30 0.02
C GLU A 84 9.81 8.82 0.43
N THR A 85 9.00 8.41 1.39
CA THR A 85 8.94 7.02 1.85
C THR A 85 8.58 6.08 0.70
N PHE A 86 7.51 6.37 -0.01
CA PHE A 86 7.10 5.54 -1.16
C PHE A 86 8.12 5.57 -2.28
N THR A 87 8.71 6.74 -2.53
CA THR A 87 9.76 6.87 -3.57
C THR A 87 10.96 5.98 -3.26
N LYS A 88 11.42 6.01 -2.02
CA LYS A 88 12.57 5.19 -1.59
C LYS A 88 12.27 3.69 -1.70
N VAL A 89 11.11 3.27 -1.22
CA VAL A 89 10.75 1.86 -1.28
C VAL A 89 10.55 1.40 -2.71
N ALA A 90 9.88 2.19 -3.53
CA ALA A 90 9.68 1.86 -4.93
C ALA A 90 11.02 1.76 -5.69
N ALA A 91 11.94 2.68 -5.42
CA ALA A 91 13.26 2.65 -6.06
C ALA A 91 14.06 1.42 -5.61
N ALA A 92 14.07 1.13 -4.30
CA ALA A 92 14.82 0.00 -3.75
C ALA A 92 14.32 -1.35 -4.29
N THR A 93 13.05 -1.45 -4.63
CA THR A 93 12.42 -2.68 -5.10
C THR A 93 12.21 -2.72 -6.61
N SER A 94 12.55 -1.64 -7.31
CA SER A 94 12.26 -1.47 -8.75
C SER A 94 10.78 -1.71 -9.03
N ALA A 95 9.93 -1.09 -8.22
CA ALA A 95 8.49 -1.30 -8.33
C ALA A 95 7.93 -0.73 -9.63
N ARG A 96 7.08 -1.50 -10.29
CA ARG A 96 6.38 -1.03 -11.49
C ARG A 96 5.08 -0.32 -11.19
N LEU A 97 4.56 -0.49 -9.98
CA LEU A 97 3.24 -0.01 -9.60
C LEU A 97 3.17 0.19 -8.09
N VAL A 98 2.48 1.24 -7.68
CA VAL A 98 2.12 1.47 -6.28
C VAL A 98 0.60 1.42 -6.18
N VAL A 99 0.08 0.69 -5.20
CA VAL A 99 -1.35 0.58 -4.95
C VAL A 99 -1.68 1.28 -3.64
N ILE A 100 -2.64 2.18 -3.67
CA ILE A 100 -3.11 2.88 -2.48
C ILE A 100 -4.63 2.83 -2.41
N GLY A 101 -5.16 2.91 -1.20
CA GLY A 101 -6.60 3.03 -0.99
C GLY A 101 -7.00 4.50 -0.90
N LEU A 102 -8.16 4.81 -1.41
CA LEU A 102 -8.76 6.14 -1.29
C LEU A 102 -10.05 6.03 -0.51
N ARG A 103 -10.29 7.01 0.35
CA ARG A 103 -11.55 7.10 1.07
C ARG A 103 -12.67 7.42 0.09
N ARG A 104 -13.84 6.85 0.34
CA ARG A 104 -15.03 7.22 -0.42
C ARG A 104 -15.51 8.59 0.00
N ARG A 105 -16.35 9.21 -0.85
CA ARG A 105 -16.99 10.47 -0.53
C ARG A 105 -17.73 10.39 0.81
N SER A 106 -17.64 11.46 1.58
CA SER A 106 -18.44 11.60 2.79
C SER A 106 -19.92 11.74 2.42
N PRO A 107 -20.84 11.46 3.36
CA PRO A 107 -22.28 11.61 3.11
C PRO A 107 -22.70 13.01 2.65
N VAL A 108 -21.89 14.05 2.92
CA VAL A 108 -22.15 15.41 2.48
C VAL A 108 -21.62 15.71 1.08
N GLY A 109 -21.15 14.69 0.36
CA GLY A 109 -20.75 14.81 -1.03
C GLY A 109 -19.34 15.32 -1.26
N LYS A 110 -18.55 15.56 -0.25
CA LYS A 110 -17.16 15.98 -0.40
C LYS A 110 -16.24 14.78 -0.57
N LEU A 111 -15.33 14.88 -1.53
CA LEU A 111 -14.31 13.86 -1.71
C LEU A 111 -13.27 14.01 -0.60
N VAL A 112 -13.16 12.99 0.26
CA VAL A 112 -12.17 12.97 1.34
C VAL A 112 -11.08 11.98 0.94
N THR A 113 -10.07 12.45 0.21
CA THR A 113 -8.95 11.61 -0.22
C THR A 113 -7.80 11.62 0.78
N GLY A 114 -7.78 12.58 1.69
CA GLY A 114 -6.65 12.78 2.58
C GLY A 114 -5.48 13.47 1.87
N SER A 115 -4.73 14.28 2.60
CA SER A 115 -3.61 15.03 2.03
C SER A 115 -2.49 14.12 1.53
N ASP A 116 -2.24 13.00 2.21
CA ASP A 116 -1.19 12.07 1.81
C ASP A 116 -1.48 11.40 0.47
N ALA A 117 -2.74 10.98 0.28
CA ALA A 117 -3.13 10.37 -0.99
C ALA A 117 -3.00 11.36 -2.14
N GLN A 118 -3.40 12.61 -1.93
CA GLN A 118 -3.25 13.66 -2.94
C GLN A 118 -1.79 13.89 -3.30
N ARG A 119 -0.93 13.97 -2.30
CA ARG A 119 0.51 14.18 -2.55
C ARG A 119 1.12 13.02 -3.32
N LEU A 120 0.76 11.78 -2.96
CA LEU A 120 1.23 10.60 -3.69
C LEU A 120 0.79 10.63 -5.16
N LEU A 121 -0.48 10.94 -5.39
CA LEU A 121 -1.02 10.98 -6.75
C LEU A 121 -0.35 12.05 -7.61
N LEU A 122 0.04 13.18 -7.02
CA LEU A 122 0.63 14.30 -7.75
C LEU A 122 2.14 14.17 -7.91
N ASP A 123 2.83 13.62 -6.92
CA ASP A 123 4.28 13.74 -6.83
C ASP A 123 5.05 12.42 -7.02
N LEU A 124 4.39 11.28 -6.95
CA LEU A 124 5.06 10.00 -7.12
C LEU A 124 5.23 9.69 -8.62
N ASP A 125 6.45 9.35 -9.01
CA ASP A 125 6.76 9.09 -10.43
C ASP A 125 6.32 7.70 -10.92
N VAL A 126 6.18 6.75 -10.01
CA VAL A 126 5.74 5.39 -10.34
C VAL A 126 4.22 5.40 -10.58
N PRO A 127 3.72 4.65 -11.56
CA PRO A 127 2.27 4.55 -11.75
C PRO A 127 1.54 4.12 -10.47
N ILE A 128 0.38 4.71 -10.24
CA ILE A 128 -0.42 4.45 -9.05
C ILE A 128 -1.78 3.88 -9.42
N LEU A 129 -2.15 2.78 -8.78
CA LEU A 129 -3.50 2.26 -8.82
C LEU A 129 -4.20 2.70 -7.52
N ALA A 130 -5.17 3.56 -7.64
CA ALA A 130 -5.92 4.09 -6.51
C ALA A 130 -7.27 3.37 -6.41
N VAL A 131 -7.54 2.77 -5.27
CA VAL A 131 -8.68 1.87 -5.09
C VAL A 131 -9.58 2.37 -3.97
N LYS A 132 -10.87 2.35 -4.20
CA LYS A 132 -11.85 2.70 -3.17
C LYS A 132 -12.44 1.42 -2.58
N PRO A 133 -12.69 1.39 -1.25
CA PRO A 133 -13.32 0.23 -0.65
C PRO A 133 -14.74 0.05 -1.19
N PRO A 134 -15.28 -1.18 -1.17
CA PRO A 134 -16.66 -1.43 -1.58
C PRO A 134 -17.63 -0.71 -0.65
N ARG A 135 -18.79 -0.39 -1.17
CA ARG A 135 -19.87 0.21 -0.37
C ARG A 135 -20.49 -0.78 0.60
#